data_5568cb9380a668b88f22bad4c920fa9c
#
_entry.id   5568cb9380a668b88f22bad4c920fa9c
#
_cell.length_a   1.000
_cell.length_b   1.000
_cell.length_c   1.000
_cell.angle_alpha   90.00
_cell.angle_beta   90.00
_cell.angle_gamma   90.00
#
_symmetry.space_group_name_H-M   'P 1'
#
loop_
_entity.id
_entity.type
_entity.pdbx_description
1 polymer ?
#
loop_
_entity_poly.entity_id
_entity_poly.type
_entity_poly.pdbx_seq_one_letter_code
_entity_poly.pdbx_strand_id
1 'polypeptide(L)'
;MTAAGPAAAGAVASQQQPSRQQAMHMLLDGIAADMAAYATLQHLLEQQFEAAVRHQRAALEQLAEAVSALVEAMEARRVQRVACAVQLLGPAPSMAQVFALLKPEPRARLQQQWQELEQRVLECKRLGKRNSDLLVEQYTIMQRVLHGEDQIYEPA
;
A
#
# COMPACT_ATOMS: atom_id res chain seq x y z
N MET A 1 61.99 -10.88 -14.96
CA MET A 1 61.01 -11.59 -15.76
C MET A 1 59.67 -11.49 -15.11
N THR A 2 58.88 -10.66 -15.71
CA THR A 2 57.66 -10.07 -15.18
C THR A 2 56.46 -10.94 -15.46
N ALA A 3 55.79 -11.39 -14.42
CA ALA A 3 54.43 -11.92 -14.52
C ALA A 3 53.45 -10.77 -14.28
N ALA A 4 52.82 -10.36 -15.34
CA ALA A 4 51.69 -9.46 -15.27
C ALA A 4 50.47 -10.24 -14.75
N GLY A 5 50.00 -9.92 -13.58
CA GLY A 5 48.75 -10.47 -13.05
C GLY A 5 47.56 -9.90 -13.85
N PRO A 6 46.57 -10.73 -14.15
CA PRO A 6 45.37 -10.23 -14.79
C PRO A 6 44.55 -9.38 -13.81
N ALA A 7 44.26 -8.18 -14.24
CA ALA A 7 43.28 -7.32 -13.56
C ALA A 7 41.95 -8.05 -13.56
N ALA A 8 41.45 -8.36 -12.37
CA ALA A 8 40.08 -8.81 -12.19
C ALA A 8 39.17 -7.65 -12.63
N ALA A 9 38.65 -7.71 -13.82
CA ALA A 9 37.53 -6.87 -14.22
C ALA A 9 36.34 -7.31 -13.38
N GLY A 10 36.03 -6.54 -12.34
CA GLY A 10 34.79 -6.72 -11.60
C GLY A 10 33.63 -6.59 -12.56
N ALA A 11 32.99 -7.70 -12.84
CA ALA A 11 31.73 -7.68 -13.56
C ALA A 11 30.74 -6.94 -12.67
N VAL A 12 30.53 -5.66 -12.94
CA VAL A 12 29.35 -4.95 -12.45
C VAL A 12 28.19 -5.65 -13.12
N ALA A 13 27.45 -6.45 -12.35
CA ALA A 13 26.21 -7.00 -12.84
C ALA A 13 25.32 -5.81 -13.17
N SER A 14 25.25 -5.47 -14.45
CA SER A 14 24.30 -4.51 -14.94
C SER A 14 22.92 -5.09 -14.62
N GLN A 15 22.21 -4.42 -13.72
CA GLN A 15 20.79 -4.70 -13.51
C GLN A 15 20.10 -4.42 -14.83
N GLN A 16 19.85 -5.46 -15.59
CA GLN A 16 19.15 -5.33 -16.85
C GLN A 16 17.73 -4.88 -16.54
N GLN A 17 17.35 -3.78 -17.16
CA GLN A 17 15.96 -3.34 -17.13
C GLN A 17 15.08 -4.44 -17.74
N PRO A 18 13.90 -4.72 -17.16
CA PRO A 18 12.99 -5.69 -17.72
C PRO A 18 12.62 -5.29 -19.17
N SER A 19 12.39 -6.28 -20.03
CA SER A 19 11.86 -6.04 -21.37
C SER A 19 10.47 -5.42 -21.28
N ARG A 20 9.99 -4.84 -22.40
CA ARG A 20 8.62 -4.29 -22.46
C ARG A 20 7.56 -5.34 -22.07
N GLN A 21 7.73 -6.56 -22.54
CA GLN A 21 6.82 -7.67 -22.20
C GLN A 21 6.87 -8.01 -20.73
N GLN A 22 8.06 -8.05 -20.13
CA GLN A 22 8.22 -8.27 -18.69
C GLN A 22 7.63 -7.12 -17.87
N ALA A 23 7.85 -5.87 -18.29
CA ALA A 23 7.26 -4.70 -17.63
C ALA A 23 5.74 -4.74 -17.64
N MET A 24 5.12 -5.11 -18.77
CA MET A 24 3.67 -5.29 -18.84
C MET A 24 3.19 -6.42 -17.93
N HIS A 25 3.87 -7.56 -17.92
CA HIS A 25 3.55 -8.66 -17.00
C HIS A 25 3.62 -8.25 -15.52
N MET A 26 4.69 -7.58 -15.15
CA MET A 26 4.86 -7.09 -13.76
C MET A 26 3.76 -6.12 -13.38
N LEU A 27 3.35 -5.24 -14.29
CA LEU A 27 2.27 -4.29 -14.07
C LEU A 27 0.93 -5.01 -13.86
N LEU A 28 0.60 -5.96 -14.72
CA LEU A 28 -0.66 -6.71 -14.63
C LEU A 28 -0.71 -7.60 -13.38
N ASP A 29 0.38 -8.29 -13.06
CA ASP A 29 0.49 -9.11 -11.85
C ASP A 29 0.38 -8.25 -10.59
N GLY A 30 0.97 -7.05 -10.62
CA GLY A 30 0.87 -6.09 -9.53
C GLY A 30 -0.57 -5.63 -9.28
N ILE A 31 -1.35 -5.40 -10.32
CA ILE A 31 -2.78 -5.04 -10.20
C ILE A 31 -3.57 -6.19 -9.57
N ALA A 32 -3.34 -7.42 -10.01
CA ALA A 32 -3.98 -8.61 -9.42
C ALA A 32 -3.62 -8.78 -7.94
N ALA A 33 -2.33 -8.57 -7.59
CA ALA A 33 -1.87 -8.60 -6.20
C ALA A 33 -2.51 -7.49 -5.36
N ASP A 34 -2.70 -6.30 -5.91
CA ASP A 34 -3.35 -5.19 -5.22
C ASP A 34 -4.84 -5.46 -4.99
N MET A 35 -5.53 -6.12 -5.90
CA MET A 35 -6.93 -6.52 -5.68
C MET A 35 -7.04 -7.39 -4.41
N ALA A 36 -6.16 -8.38 -4.26
CA ALA A 36 -6.12 -9.21 -3.07
C ALA A 36 -5.70 -8.43 -1.81
N ALA A 37 -4.70 -7.53 -1.94
CA ALA A 37 -4.20 -6.73 -0.83
C ALA A 37 -5.26 -5.77 -0.28
N TYR A 38 -6.03 -5.10 -1.15
CA TYR A 38 -7.12 -4.21 -0.71
C TYR A 38 -8.27 -4.98 -0.05
N ALA A 39 -8.56 -6.20 -0.49
CA ALA A 39 -9.53 -7.05 0.19
C ALA A 39 -9.07 -7.40 1.61
N THR A 40 -7.79 -7.74 1.79
CA THR A 40 -7.20 -8.00 3.10
C THR A 40 -7.18 -6.74 3.96
N LEU A 41 -6.81 -5.60 3.39
CA LEU A 41 -6.79 -4.32 4.10
C LEU A 41 -8.19 -3.95 4.60
N GLN A 42 -9.21 -4.10 3.77
CA GLN A 42 -10.59 -3.85 4.17
C GLN A 42 -10.98 -4.69 5.38
N HIS A 43 -10.65 -5.98 5.36
CA HIS A 43 -10.92 -6.88 6.47
C HIS A 43 -10.17 -6.46 7.76
N LEU A 44 -8.89 -6.10 7.65
CA LEU A 44 -8.12 -5.62 8.79
C LEU A 44 -8.68 -4.31 9.37
N LEU A 45 -9.14 -3.40 8.53
CA LEU A 45 -9.74 -2.14 8.98
C LEU A 45 -11.08 -2.37 9.69
N GLU A 46 -11.90 -3.32 9.25
CA GLU A 46 -13.11 -3.72 9.95
C GLU A 46 -12.81 -4.35 11.32
N GLN A 47 -11.81 -5.22 11.39
CA GLN A 47 -11.35 -5.80 12.66
C GLN A 47 -10.81 -4.71 13.60
N GLN A 48 -10.08 -3.73 13.07
CA GLN A 48 -9.56 -2.60 13.84
C GLN A 48 -10.70 -1.77 14.45
N PHE A 49 -11.74 -1.48 13.68
CA PHE A 49 -12.91 -0.77 14.18
C PHE A 49 -13.56 -1.53 15.32
N GLU A 50 -13.80 -2.82 15.15
CA GLU A 50 -14.43 -3.65 16.19
C GLU A 50 -13.56 -3.71 17.46
N ALA A 51 -12.25 -3.89 17.31
CA ALA A 51 -11.32 -3.88 18.43
C ALA A 51 -11.29 -2.52 19.16
N ALA A 52 -11.39 -1.42 18.42
CA ALA A 52 -11.47 -0.07 19.00
C ALA A 52 -12.78 0.14 19.79
N VAL A 53 -13.90 -0.29 19.24
CA VAL A 53 -15.20 -0.21 19.94
C VAL A 53 -15.20 -1.02 21.24
N ARG A 54 -14.53 -2.16 21.24
CA ARG A 54 -14.42 -3.06 22.39
C ARG A 54 -13.24 -2.75 23.31
N HIS A 55 -12.47 -1.71 23.03
CA HIS A 55 -11.28 -1.33 23.81
C HIS A 55 -10.26 -2.47 23.97
N GLN A 56 -10.07 -3.26 22.92
CA GLN A 56 -9.13 -4.39 22.90
C GLN A 56 -7.73 -3.91 22.47
N ARG A 57 -6.97 -3.42 23.43
CA ARG A 57 -5.66 -2.79 23.18
C ARG A 57 -4.65 -3.71 22.49
N ALA A 58 -4.51 -4.95 22.98
CA ALA A 58 -3.57 -5.90 22.40
C ALA A 58 -3.91 -6.24 20.93
N ALA A 59 -5.21 -6.41 20.64
CA ALA A 59 -5.69 -6.63 19.28
C ALA A 59 -5.41 -5.41 18.38
N LEU A 60 -5.62 -4.19 18.89
CA LEU A 60 -5.32 -2.96 18.15
C LEU A 60 -3.84 -2.84 17.80
N GLU A 61 -2.94 -3.18 18.70
CA GLU A 61 -1.49 -3.17 18.45
C GLU A 61 -1.11 -4.16 17.34
N GLN A 62 -1.61 -5.38 17.40
CA GLN A 62 -1.37 -6.40 16.39
C GLN A 62 -1.94 -6.01 15.02
N LEU A 63 -3.15 -5.46 14.99
CA LEU A 63 -3.80 -5.00 13.76
C LEU A 63 -3.05 -3.82 13.15
N ALA A 64 -2.54 -2.89 13.95
CA ALA A 64 -1.73 -1.78 13.47
C ALA A 64 -0.45 -2.26 12.78
N GLU A 65 0.23 -3.25 13.34
CA GLU A 65 1.41 -3.87 12.72
C GLU A 65 1.06 -4.56 11.40
N ALA A 66 -0.03 -5.31 11.36
CA ALA A 66 -0.50 -6.00 10.16
C ALA A 66 -0.87 -5.02 9.05
N VAL A 67 -1.60 -3.94 9.37
CA VAL A 67 -1.95 -2.87 8.43
C VAL A 67 -0.69 -2.19 7.91
N SER A 68 0.25 -1.85 8.78
CA SER A 68 1.50 -1.19 8.40
C SER A 68 2.31 -2.02 7.42
N ALA A 69 2.50 -3.31 7.71
CA ALA A 69 3.24 -4.23 6.84
C ALA A 69 2.56 -4.37 5.46
N LEU A 70 1.24 -4.49 5.44
CA LEU A 70 0.47 -4.60 4.20
C LEU A 70 0.57 -3.32 3.35
N VAL A 71 0.42 -2.16 3.98
CA VAL A 71 0.50 -0.85 3.30
C VAL A 71 1.90 -0.61 2.74
N GLU A 72 2.95 -1.00 3.44
CA GLU A 72 4.33 -0.92 2.92
C GLU A 72 4.51 -1.77 1.66
N ALA A 73 3.99 -2.99 1.66
CA ALA A 73 4.02 -3.87 0.48
C ALA A 73 3.22 -3.28 -0.69
N MET A 74 2.07 -2.68 -0.40
CA MET A 74 1.23 -2.02 -1.41
C MET A 74 1.94 -0.79 -2.01
N GLU A 75 2.63 0.00 -1.19
CA GLU A 75 3.41 1.15 -1.66
C GLU A 75 4.57 0.72 -2.56
N ALA A 76 5.26 -0.35 -2.20
CA ALA A 76 6.32 -0.92 -3.04
C ALA A 76 5.77 -1.34 -4.42
N ARG A 77 4.59 -1.96 -4.48
CA ARG A 77 3.93 -2.30 -5.74
C ARG A 77 3.50 -1.07 -6.53
N ARG A 78 3.01 -0.03 -5.85
CA ARG A 78 2.66 1.24 -6.51
C ARG A 78 3.88 1.85 -7.22
N VAL A 79 5.01 1.92 -6.53
CA VAL A 79 6.26 2.44 -7.08
C VAL A 79 6.71 1.59 -8.29
N GLN A 80 6.65 0.27 -8.18
CA GLN A 80 6.98 -0.64 -9.25
C GLN A 80 6.05 -0.47 -10.45
N ARG A 81 4.76 -0.31 -10.23
CA ARG A 81 3.76 -0.07 -11.28
C ARG A 81 4.04 1.21 -12.05
N VAL A 82 4.35 2.28 -11.34
CA VAL A 82 4.74 3.56 -11.97
C VAL A 82 6.01 3.37 -12.82
N ALA A 83 7.03 2.69 -12.29
CA ALA A 83 8.25 2.42 -13.02
C ALA A 83 8.01 1.60 -14.30
N CYS A 84 7.17 0.57 -14.23
CA CYS A 84 6.79 -0.23 -15.39
C CYS A 84 6.03 0.60 -16.43
N ALA A 85 5.09 1.43 -15.98
CA ALA A 85 4.32 2.30 -16.87
C ALA A 85 5.22 3.35 -17.56
N VAL A 86 6.17 3.93 -16.83
CA VAL A 86 7.17 4.87 -17.39
C VAL A 86 8.02 4.17 -18.45
N GLN A 87 8.44 2.94 -18.20
CA GLN A 87 9.23 2.18 -19.18
C GLN A 87 8.44 1.91 -20.47
N LEU A 88 7.13 1.65 -20.34
CA LEU A 88 6.26 1.35 -21.48
C LEU A 88 5.87 2.60 -22.29
N LEU A 89 5.65 3.73 -21.61
CA LEU A 89 4.95 4.89 -22.17
C LEU A 89 5.76 6.19 -22.10
N GLY A 90 6.87 6.22 -21.34
CA GLY A 90 7.62 7.45 -21.07
C GLY A 90 7.08 8.22 -19.86
N PRO A 91 7.51 9.48 -19.66
CA PRO A 91 7.17 10.25 -18.47
C PRO A 91 5.67 10.56 -18.35
N ALA A 92 5.20 10.66 -17.11
CA ALA A 92 3.80 10.98 -16.75
C ALA A 92 2.77 10.04 -17.41
N PRO A 93 2.91 8.70 -17.26
CA PRO A 93 1.98 7.74 -17.85
C PRO A 93 0.64 7.74 -17.12
N SER A 94 -0.43 7.43 -17.85
CA SER A 94 -1.75 7.16 -17.28
C SER A 94 -2.12 5.69 -17.47
N MET A 95 -3.02 5.18 -16.62
CA MET A 95 -3.54 3.82 -16.81
C MET A 95 -4.36 3.69 -18.09
N ALA A 96 -5.06 4.73 -18.51
CA ALA A 96 -5.77 4.75 -19.80
C ALA A 96 -4.82 4.48 -20.96
N GLN A 97 -3.61 5.05 -20.95
CA GLN A 97 -2.59 4.79 -21.95
C GLN A 97 -2.06 3.35 -21.87
N VAL A 98 -1.94 2.78 -20.68
CA VAL A 98 -1.57 1.36 -20.51
C VAL A 98 -2.65 0.46 -21.11
N PHE A 99 -3.91 0.73 -20.86
CA PHE A 99 -5.03 -0.02 -21.44
C PHE A 99 -5.01 -0.03 -22.96
N ALA A 100 -4.67 1.10 -23.56
CA ALA A 100 -4.59 1.26 -25.02
C ALA A 100 -3.52 0.36 -25.66
N LEU A 101 -2.53 -0.11 -24.90
CA LEU A 101 -1.50 -1.04 -25.39
C LEU A 101 -2.01 -2.49 -25.51
N LEU A 102 -3.13 -2.81 -24.91
CA LEU A 102 -3.68 -4.15 -24.87
C LEU A 102 -4.64 -4.40 -26.03
N LYS A 103 -4.80 -5.68 -26.41
CA LYS A 103 -5.86 -6.13 -27.31
C LYS A 103 -7.23 -5.90 -26.68
N PRO A 104 -8.29 -5.78 -27.50
CA PRO A 104 -9.64 -5.39 -27.00
C PRO A 104 -10.16 -6.24 -25.84
N GLU A 105 -10.01 -7.55 -25.89
CA GLU A 105 -10.53 -8.45 -24.85
C GLU A 105 -9.75 -8.35 -23.54
N PRO A 106 -8.40 -8.47 -23.49
CA PRO A 106 -7.63 -8.22 -22.29
C PRO A 106 -7.81 -6.79 -21.75
N ARG A 107 -7.94 -5.81 -22.64
CA ARG A 107 -8.21 -4.40 -22.27
C ARG A 107 -9.49 -4.27 -21.46
N ALA A 108 -10.59 -4.86 -21.92
CA ALA A 108 -11.87 -4.79 -21.24
C ALA A 108 -11.80 -5.42 -19.84
N ARG A 109 -11.11 -6.56 -19.69
CA ARG A 109 -10.92 -7.22 -18.40
C ARG A 109 -10.09 -6.36 -17.44
N LEU A 110 -9.01 -5.76 -17.93
CA LEU A 110 -8.15 -4.91 -17.11
C LEU A 110 -8.86 -3.63 -16.67
N GLN A 111 -9.62 -3.01 -17.57
CA GLN A 111 -10.44 -1.82 -17.26
C GLN A 111 -11.43 -2.12 -16.16
N GLN A 112 -12.09 -3.28 -16.21
CA GLN A 112 -13.03 -3.71 -15.19
C GLN A 112 -12.32 -3.94 -13.84
N GLN A 113 -11.18 -4.64 -13.83
CA GLN A 113 -10.38 -4.84 -12.63
C GLN A 113 -9.93 -3.51 -12.03
N TRP A 114 -9.49 -2.58 -12.86
CA TRP A 114 -9.05 -1.26 -12.41
C TRP A 114 -10.17 -0.46 -11.77
N GLN A 115 -11.36 -0.50 -12.34
CA GLN A 115 -12.55 0.14 -11.74
C GLN A 115 -12.91 -0.48 -10.39
N GLU A 116 -12.87 -1.80 -10.26
CA GLU A 116 -13.07 -2.48 -8.98
C GLU A 116 -12.00 -2.09 -7.96
N LEU A 117 -10.75 -2.00 -8.39
CA LEU A 117 -9.64 -1.57 -7.55
C LEU A 117 -9.86 -0.14 -7.02
N GLU A 118 -10.25 0.79 -7.89
CA GLU A 118 -10.57 2.17 -7.50
C GLU A 118 -11.68 2.22 -6.45
N GLN A 119 -12.72 1.41 -6.59
CA GLN A 119 -13.80 1.32 -5.61
C GLN A 119 -13.30 0.78 -4.26
N ARG A 120 -12.45 -0.23 -4.28
CA ARG A 120 -11.83 -0.76 -3.04
C ARG A 120 -10.93 0.26 -2.36
N VAL A 121 -10.18 1.04 -3.13
CA VAL A 121 -9.36 2.14 -2.60
C VAL A 121 -10.23 3.15 -1.86
N LEU A 122 -11.32 3.58 -2.47
CA LEU A 122 -12.26 4.54 -1.86
C LEU A 122 -12.87 3.97 -0.58
N GLU A 123 -13.28 2.72 -0.59
CA GLU A 123 -13.83 2.06 0.61
C GLU A 123 -12.80 1.96 1.73
N CYS A 124 -11.57 1.56 1.44
CA CYS A 124 -10.51 1.51 2.44
C CYS A 124 -10.17 2.89 3.01
N LYS A 125 -10.19 3.94 2.19
CA LYS A 125 -10.03 5.33 2.66
C LYS A 125 -11.15 5.71 3.64
N ARG A 126 -12.38 5.36 3.32
CA ARG A 126 -13.54 5.61 4.19
C ARG A 126 -13.39 4.89 5.53
N LEU A 127 -13.04 3.61 5.50
CA LEU A 127 -12.87 2.81 6.71
C LEU A 127 -11.69 3.30 7.56
N GLY A 128 -10.58 3.65 6.94
CA GLY A 128 -9.41 4.19 7.63
C GLY A 128 -9.72 5.51 8.32
N LYS A 129 -10.44 6.41 7.67
CA LYS A 129 -10.89 7.67 8.27
C LYS A 129 -11.83 7.43 9.46
N ARG A 130 -12.82 6.55 9.30
CA ARG A 130 -13.72 6.17 10.40
C ARG A 130 -12.96 5.68 11.63
N ASN A 131 -11.99 4.81 11.42
CA ASN A 131 -11.19 4.25 12.51
C ASN A 131 -10.32 5.32 13.19
N SER A 132 -9.67 6.18 12.40
CA SER A 132 -8.88 7.29 12.94
C SER A 132 -9.73 8.27 13.73
N ASP A 133 -10.91 8.62 13.25
CA ASP A 133 -11.82 9.54 13.92
C ASP A 133 -12.27 8.96 15.27
N LEU A 134 -12.59 7.67 15.31
CA LEU A 134 -12.96 6.97 16.56
C LEU A 134 -11.82 6.96 17.57
N LEU A 135 -10.61 6.63 17.16
CA LEU A 135 -9.44 6.56 18.05
C LEU A 135 -9.08 7.94 18.59
N VAL A 136 -9.16 8.98 17.77
CA VAL A 136 -8.94 10.38 18.21
C VAL A 136 -10.00 10.80 19.21
N GLU A 137 -11.27 10.49 18.97
CA GLU A 137 -12.37 10.79 19.90
C GLU A 137 -12.16 10.12 21.26
N GLN A 138 -11.82 8.83 21.28
CA GLN A 138 -11.53 8.09 22.50
C GLN A 138 -10.36 8.70 23.26
N TYR A 139 -9.28 9.08 22.56
CA TYR A 139 -8.13 9.75 23.17
C TYR A 139 -8.53 11.09 23.80
N THR A 140 -9.33 11.89 23.10
CA THR A 140 -9.80 13.19 23.58
C THR A 140 -10.64 13.05 24.85
N ILE A 141 -11.53 12.08 24.89
CA ILE A 141 -12.36 11.79 26.09
C ILE A 141 -11.46 11.37 27.26
N MET A 142 -10.48 10.50 27.00
CA MET A 142 -9.54 10.08 28.04
C MET A 142 -8.75 11.26 28.60
N GLN A 143 -8.27 12.17 27.77
CA GLN A 143 -7.56 13.37 28.21
C GLN A 143 -8.43 14.29 29.06
N ARG A 144 -9.70 14.46 28.72
CA ARG A 144 -10.66 15.25 29.53
C ARG A 144 -10.88 14.65 30.90
N VAL A 145 -11.04 13.33 30.98
CA VAL A 145 -11.23 12.63 32.25
C VAL A 145 -9.99 12.79 33.13
N LEU A 146 -8.81 12.55 32.60
CA LEU A 146 -7.56 12.68 33.35
C LEU A 146 -7.31 14.12 33.82
N HIS A 147 -7.57 15.11 32.96
CA HIS A 147 -7.45 16.51 33.33
C HIS A 147 -8.44 16.91 34.43
N GLY A 148 -9.68 16.41 34.36
CA GLY A 148 -10.68 16.62 35.41
C GLY A 148 -10.26 16.01 36.75
N GLU A 149 -9.66 14.82 36.74
CA GLU A 149 -9.14 14.20 37.97
C GLU A 149 -7.98 15.03 38.57
N ASP A 150 -7.07 15.53 37.77
CA ASP A 150 -5.96 16.38 38.22
C ASP A 150 -6.49 17.63 38.92
N GLN A 151 -7.56 18.26 38.41
CA GLN A 151 -8.18 19.43 39.04
C GLN A 151 -8.80 19.13 40.39
N ILE A 152 -9.33 17.92 40.59
CA ILE A 152 -9.93 17.49 41.85
C ILE A 152 -8.88 17.29 42.94
N TYR A 153 -7.69 16.78 42.57
CA TYR A 153 -6.63 16.42 43.50
C TYR A 153 -5.58 17.52 43.72
N GLU A 154 -5.65 18.65 43.02
CA GLU A 154 -4.78 19.79 43.30
C GLU A 154 -5.09 20.38 44.68
N PRO A 155 -4.09 20.49 45.55
CA PRO A 155 -4.32 21.18 46.85
C PRO A 155 -4.64 22.65 46.60
N ALA A 156 -5.65 23.12 47.31
CA ALA A 156 -6.10 24.52 47.27
C ALA A 156 -4.99 25.47 47.73
#